data_6b11f3d8a5a49e8ee1031a3fa74a6fa0
#
_entry.id   6b11f3d8a5a49e8ee1031a3fa74a6fa0
#
_cell.length_a   1.000
_cell.length_b   1.000
_cell.length_c   1.000
_cell.angle_alpha   90.00
_cell.angle_beta   90.00
_cell.angle_gamma   90.00
#
_symmetry.space_group_name_H-M   'P 1'
#
loop_
_entity.id
_entity.type
_entity.pdbx_description
1 polymer ?
#
loop_
_entity_poly.entity_id
_entity_poly.type
_entity_poly.pdbx_seq_one_letter_code
_entity_poly.pdbx_strand_id
1 'polypeptide(L)'
;MSLLIKNGRVITAVDDYKGDIFIENEQVNLIGKNLDVKADRVIDAHDKYVIPGGIDPHTHLDMPFAGTVSADDFETGTRAAAHGGTTTLIDFAIQTKGRSTLEALETWHKKAEGKTAIDYGFHMIITDLEDDRVPEMRKLADEGVTSYKLFMAYPGVLYADDATLFRAMRKAGEDGTVICMHAENGIVIDEIVKSALAEGKTGPKWHALTRPTRMEAEGVHRSIAIAEVADVPVYIVHLSSADALEQVVLARDRGAHVFAETCPQYLFLDHSYYEQEGFEGAKYVMTPPLREKWNQKELWRGLQMGDLMSISTDHCPFCFKEQKEMGINDFSKIPNGGPGVENRMSLVFNGGVVEGRISLNRFVELTSTASAKMFGLFPKKGTIAVGSDADIVIFNPDRKETISVNNSVTHHMKVDYNAYEGFEVTGVSETVISRGKIIVENCEYLGKKGDGQFLKRGLYSG
;
A
#
# COMPACT_ATOMS: atom_id res chain seq x y z
N MET A 1 7.27 10.45 28.01
CA MET A 1 8.46 11.05 27.35
C MET A 1 7.96 12.16 26.46
N SER A 2 8.53 13.36 26.59
CA SER A 2 8.19 14.50 25.73
C SER A 2 9.31 14.77 24.72
N LEU A 3 8.94 15.18 23.50
CA LEU A 3 9.87 15.51 22.42
C LEU A 3 9.62 16.94 21.95
N LEU A 4 10.68 17.65 21.59
CA LEU A 4 10.60 18.94 20.91
C LEU A 4 11.41 18.87 19.61
N ILE A 5 10.72 18.94 18.48
CA ILE A 5 11.35 19.04 17.16
C ILE A 5 11.48 20.53 16.84
N LYS A 6 12.69 21.00 16.54
CA LYS A 6 13.00 22.42 16.27
C LYS A 6 13.48 22.64 14.84
N ASN A 7 13.24 23.86 14.37
CA ASN A 7 13.81 24.41 13.12
C ASN A 7 13.40 23.68 11.82
N GLY A 8 12.47 22.74 11.89
CA GLY A 8 12.06 21.95 10.72
C GLY A 8 11.17 22.72 9.75
N ARG A 9 11.19 22.32 8.47
CA ARG A 9 10.17 22.70 7.50
C ARG A 9 9.03 21.71 7.58
N VAL A 10 7.93 22.11 8.22
CA VAL A 10 6.75 21.28 8.41
C VAL A 10 5.92 21.29 7.14
N ILE A 11 5.63 20.10 6.60
CA ILE A 11 4.87 19.92 5.37
C ILE A 11 3.75 18.93 5.62
N THR A 12 2.52 19.40 5.42
CA THR A 12 1.32 18.57 5.40
C THR A 12 0.74 18.53 3.98
N ALA A 13 -0.38 17.88 3.77
CA ALA A 13 -1.06 17.91 2.47
C ALA A 13 -1.50 19.33 2.02
N VAL A 14 -1.59 20.28 2.96
CA VAL A 14 -2.11 21.64 2.71
C VAL A 14 -1.18 22.76 3.22
N ASP A 15 -0.30 22.48 4.17
CA ASP A 15 0.59 23.47 4.78
C ASP A 15 2.06 23.23 4.43
N ASP A 16 2.84 24.32 4.40
CA ASP A 16 4.30 24.33 4.20
C ASP A 16 4.88 25.55 4.91
N TYR A 17 5.51 25.33 6.08
CA TYR A 17 6.07 26.42 6.91
C TYR A 17 7.23 25.95 7.77
N LYS A 18 8.07 26.88 8.24
CA LYS A 18 9.09 26.61 9.28
C LYS A 18 8.49 26.73 10.66
N GLY A 19 8.71 25.72 11.50
CA GLY A 19 8.17 25.71 12.86
C GLY A 19 8.77 24.63 13.74
N ASP A 20 8.41 24.71 15.03
CA ASP A 20 8.74 23.75 16.06
C ASP A 20 7.49 22.95 16.43
N ILE A 21 7.66 21.69 16.83
CA ILE A 21 6.58 20.79 17.23
C ILE A 21 6.91 20.21 18.60
N PHE A 22 6.02 20.42 19.57
CA PHE A 22 6.12 19.78 20.89
C PHE A 22 5.16 18.60 20.97
N ILE A 23 5.68 17.47 21.40
CA ILE A 23 5.02 16.17 21.48
C ILE A 23 5.03 15.71 22.94
N GLU A 24 3.87 15.32 23.43
CA GLU A 24 3.72 14.72 24.75
C GLU A 24 2.53 13.74 24.75
N ASN A 25 2.58 12.67 25.54
CA ASN A 25 1.51 11.69 25.64
C ASN A 25 1.04 11.13 24.28
N GLU A 26 2.00 10.79 23.44
CA GLU A 26 1.80 10.19 22.09
C GLU A 26 1.20 11.16 21.06
N GLN A 27 0.92 12.42 21.41
CA GLN A 27 0.23 13.38 20.53
C GLN A 27 1.05 14.63 20.28
N VAL A 28 0.73 15.32 19.19
CA VAL A 28 1.18 16.68 18.92
C VAL A 28 0.40 17.64 19.82
N ASN A 29 1.11 18.34 20.74
CA ASN A 29 0.47 19.22 21.71
C ASN A 29 0.57 20.69 21.35
N LEU A 30 1.72 21.12 20.79
CA LEU A 30 1.93 22.51 20.36
C LEU A 30 2.67 22.54 19.03
N ILE A 31 2.30 23.51 18.21
CA ILE A 31 3.01 23.87 16.97
C ILE A 31 3.23 25.37 17.01
N GLY A 32 4.46 25.83 16.79
CA GLY A 32 4.77 27.25 16.84
C GLY A 32 6.16 27.56 16.32
N LYS A 33 6.58 28.83 16.52
CA LYS A 33 7.96 29.29 16.22
C LYS A 33 8.67 29.57 17.51
N ASN A 34 9.94 29.15 17.62
CA ASN A 34 10.80 29.39 18.77
C ASN A 34 10.14 28.94 20.09
N LEU A 35 9.56 27.76 20.11
CA LEU A 35 8.93 27.23 21.32
C LEU A 35 9.95 27.13 22.44
N ASP A 36 9.63 27.74 23.56
CA ASP A 36 10.39 27.67 24.80
C ASP A 36 9.63 26.78 25.81
N VAL A 37 9.70 25.48 25.56
CA VAL A 37 9.08 24.45 26.39
C VAL A 37 10.14 23.44 26.83
N LYS A 38 10.03 22.95 28.05
CA LYS A 38 10.91 21.90 28.55
C LYS A 38 10.47 20.57 27.97
N ALA A 39 11.38 19.84 27.32
CA ALA A 39 11.16 18.50 26.80
C ALA A 39 12.24 17.54 27.31
N ASP A 40 11.92 16.26 27.42
CA ASP A 40 12.90 15.23 27.78
C ASP A 40 13.97 15.07 26.70
N ARG A 41 13.61 15.35 25.44
CA ARG A 41 14.50 15.29 24.30
C ARG A 41 14.18 16.37 23.28
N VAL A 42 15.25 16.96 22.73
CA VAL A 42 15.17 17.95 21.64
C VAL A 42 15.82 17.36 20.39
N ILE A 43 15.15 17.48 19.24
CA ILE A 43 15.64 17.07 17.93
C ILE A 43 15.75 18.33 17.06
N ASP A 44 16.93 18.61 16.53
CA ASP A 44 17.13 19.70 15.56
C ASP A 44 16.89 19.18 14.16
N ALA A 45 15.83 19.66 13.51
CA ALA A 45 15.45 19.33 12.16
C ALA A 45 15.83 20.43 11.13
N HIS A 46 16.90 21.21 11.44
CA HIS A 46 17.41 22.23 10.52
C HIS A 46 17.72 21.60 9.15
N ASP A 47 17.26 22.26 8.07
CA ASP A 47 17.37 21.80 6.68
C ASP A 47 16.70 20.44 6.38
N LYS A 48 15.81 19.98 7.25
CA LYS A 48 15.01 18.77 7.04
C LYS A 48 13.53 19.11 6.85
N TYR A 49 12.83 18.19 6.18
CA TYR A 49 11.37 18.22 6.16
C TYR A 49 10.84 17.43 7.36
N VAL A 50 9.80 17.97 7.97
CA VAL A 50 9.03 17.31 9.02
C VAL A 50 7.66 17.03 8.45
N ILE A 51 7.42 15.76 8.13
CA ILE A 51 6.21 15.31 7.44
C ILE A 51 5.46 14.30 8.31
N PRO A 52 4.13 14.12 8.12
CA PRO A 52 3.42 13.05 8.80
C PRO A 52 3.96 11.69 8.35
N GLY A 53 3.92 10.73 9.26
CA GLY A 53 4.28 9.35 8.95
C GLY A 53 3.50 8.80 7.77
N GLY A 54 4.18 8.03 6.92
CA GLY A 54 3.55 7.39 5.79
C GLY A 54 2.47 6.39 6.22
N ILE A 55 1.40 6.30 5.44
CA ILE A 55 0.35 5.28 5.59
C ILE A 55 0.35 4.43 4.33
N ASP A 56 0.61 3.15 4.48
CA ASP A 56 0.53 2.19 3.37
C ASP A 56 -0.75 1.36 3.50
N PRO A 57 -1.76 1.61 2.66
CA PRO A 57 -3.03 0.92 2.78
C PRO A 57 -3.06 -0.44 2.07
N HIS A 58 -1.91 -0.97 1.61
CA HIS A 58 -1.91 -2.19 0.82
C HIS A 58 -0.64 -3.02 1.04
N THR A 59 -0.71 -3.94 1.99
CA THR A 59 0.37 -4.91 2.28
C THR A 59 -0.20 -6.31 2.52
N HIS A 60 0.65 -7.33 2.34
CA HIS A 60 0.30 -8.74 2.49
C HIS A 60 1.37 -9.46 3.33
N LEU A 61 1.41 -9.15 4.63
CA LEU A 61 2.36 -9.73 5.56
C LEU A 61 1.90 -11.10 6.07
N ASP A 62 2.84 -12.06 6.16
CA ASP A 62 2.55 -13.43 6.63
C ASP A 62 1.37 -14.08 5.86
N MET A 63 1.25 -13.74 4.56
CA MET A 63 0.15 -14.15 3.70
C MET A 63 0.41 -15.51 3.07
N PRO A 64 -0.44 -16.53 3.30
CA PRO A 64 -0.37 -17.79 2.58
C PRO A 64 -0.87 -17.60 1.13
N PHE A 65 -0.03 -17.91 0.15
CA PHE A 65 -0.37 -17.80 -1.27
C PHE A 65 0.44 -18.78 -2.12
N ALA A 66 -0.14 -19.33 -3.18
CA ALA A 66 0.51 -20.21 -4.15
C ALA A 66 1.33 -21.37 -3.53
N GLY A 67 0.87 -21.91 -2.42
CA GLY A 67 1.54 -23.04 -1.73
C GLY A 67 2.74 -22.66 -0.85
N THR A 68 2.95 -21.36 -0.64
CA THR A 68 3.98 -20.81 0.25
C THR A 68 3.40 -19.67 1.12
N VAL A 69 4.25 -18.89 1.78
CA VAL A 69 3.87 -17.74 2.62
C VAL A 69 4.77 -16.56 2.23
N SER A 70 4.23 -15.33 2.20
CA SER A 70 5.05 -14.14 1.94
C SER A 70 6.25 -14.07 2.90
N ALA A 71 7.39 -13.62 2.40
CA ALA A 71 8.67 -13.69 3.11
C ALA A 71 8.69 -12.81 4.38
N ASP A 72 8.06 -11.64 4.31
CA ASP A 72 7.90 -10.77 5.47
C ASP A 72 6.67 -11.15 6.28
N ASP A 73 6.87 -11.30 7.58
CA ASP A 73 5.82 -11.38 8.59
C ASP A 73 5.52 -9.99 9.20
N PHE A 74 4.61 -9.93 10.18
CA PHE A 74 4.26 -8.67 10.83
C PHE A 74 5.41 -8.03 11.63
N GLU A 75 6.42 -8.78 12.05
CA GLU A 75 7.60 -8.22 12.70
C GLU A 75 8.56 -7.61 11.66
N THR A 76 8.95 -8.39 10.67
CA THR A 76 9.96 -7.97 9.69
C THR A 76 9.43 -6.92 8.72
N GLY A 77 8.22 -7.09 8.20
CA GLY A 77 7.61 -6.14 7.27
C GLY A 77 7.27 -4.80 7.91
N THR A 78 6.76 -4.77 9.14
CA THR A 78 6.50 -3.49 9.83
C THR A 78 7.78 -2.78 10.26
N ARG A 79 8.85 -3.51 10.55
CA ARG A 79 10.18 -2.94 10.78
C ARG A 79 10.75 -2.33 9.50
N ALA A 80 10.67 -3.02 8.37
CA ALA A 80 11.09 -2.49 7.08
C ALA A 80 10.28 -1.25 6.68
N ALA A 81 8.95 -1.26 6.91
CA ALA A 81 8.08 -0.11 6.71
C ALA A 81 8.52 1.10 7.55
N ALA A 82 8.89 0.89 8.82
CA ALA A 82 9.41 1.94 9.69
C ALA A 82 10.67 2.59 9.13
N HIS A 83 11.64 1.80 8.65
CA HIS A 83 12.83 2.35 7.98
C HIS A 83 12.48 3.22 6.78
N GLY A 84 11.48 2.84 6.01
CA GLY A 84 10.97 3.61 4.88
C GLY A 84 10.19 4.88 5.24
N GLY A 85 9.91 5.14 6.53
CA GLY A 85 9.12 6.30 6.97
C GLY A 85 7.62 6.04 7.02
N THR A 86 7.18 4.80 6.91
CA THR A 86 5.79 4.40 7.10
C THR A 86 5.54 4.09 8.57
N THR A 87 4.51 4.68 9.17
CA THR A 87 4.15 4.52 10.58
C THR A 87 2.83 3.79 10.79
N THR A 88 2.10 3.54 9.70
CA THR A 88 0.82 2.82 9.74
C THR A 88 0.67 1.96 8.49
N LEU A 89 0.27 0.70 8.68
CA LEU A 89 -0.09 -0.22 7.59
C LEU A 89 -1.58 -0.58 7.68
N ILE A 90 -2.20 -0.87 6.53
CA ILE A 90 -3.48 -1.58 6.49
C ILE A 90 -3.26 -2.85 5.67
N ASP A 91 -3.17 -3.97 6.37
CA ASP A 91 -2.91 -5.29 5.78
C ASP A 91 -4.20 -6.02 5.41
N PHE A 92 -4.12 -7.09 4.65
CA PHE A 92 -5.28 -7.84 4.16
C PHE A 92 -5.45 -9.18 4.88
N ALA A 93 -6.42 -9.25 5.79
CA ALA A 93 -6.90 -10.51 6.34
C ALA A 93 -7.69 -11.29 5.28
N ILE A 94 -7.45 -12.60 5.15
CA ILE A 94 -8.03 -13.43 4.09
C ILE A 94 -9.02 -14.43 4.66
N GLN A 95 -10.27 -14.35 4.17
CA GLN A 95 -11.27 -15.38 4.44
C GLN A 95 -10.88 -16.70 3.75
N THR A 96 -10.86 -17.78 4.49
CA THR A 96 -10.84 -19.11 3.89
C THR A 96 -12.22 -19.40 3.31
N LYS A 97 -12.29 -19.80 2.04
CA LYS A 97 -13.56 -20.10 1.36
C LYS A 97 -14.40 -21.09 2.17
N GLY A 98 -15.68 -20.78 2.35
CA GLY A 98 -16.60 -21.58 3.16
C GLY A 98 -16.51 -21.32 4.68
N ARG A 99 -15.61 -20.45 5.16
CA ARG A 99 -15.43 -20.13 6.58
C ARG A 99 -15.90 -18.70 6.90
N SER A 100 -16.04 -18.41 8.19
CA SER A 100 -16.42 -17.09 8.67
C SER A 100 -15.31 -16.05 8.44
N THR A 101 -15.69 -14.83 8.06
CA THR A 101 -14.78 -13.68 7.99
C THR A 101 -14.27 -13.26 9.38
N LEU A 102 -15.04 -13.50 10.43
CA LEU A 102 -14.62 -13.24 11.82
C LEU A 102 -13.50 -14.20 12.28
N GLU A 103 -13.55 -15.47 11.85
CA GLU A 103 -12.43 -16.41 12.08
C GLU A 103 -11.15 -15.96 11.37
N ALA A 104 -11.28 -15.37 10.16
CA ALA A 104 -10.14 -14.80 9.46
C ALA A 104 -9.57 -13.61 10.23
N LEU A 105 -10.41 -12.70 10.72
CA LEU A 105 -9.96 -11.56 11.53
C LEU A 105 -9.21 -12.02 12.79
N GLU A 106 -9.74 -12.99 13.52
CA GLU A 106 -9.06 -13.57 14.70
C GLU A 106 -7.69 -14.16 14.33
N THR A 107 -7.60 -14.83 13.18
CA THR A 107 -6.34 -15.40 12.69
C THR A 107 -5.30 -14.30 12.42
N TRP A 108 -5.69 -13.20 11.78
CA TRP A 108 -4.79 -12.09 11.50
C TRP A 108 -4.37 -11.32 12.76
N HIS A 109 -5.29 -11.17 13.73
CA HIS A 109 -4.91 -10.66 15.05
C HIS A 109 -3.80 -11.50 15.70
N LYS A 110 -3.93 -12.83 15.71
CA LYS A 110 -2.90 -13.73 16.24
C LYS A 110 -1.56 -13.62 15.51
N LYS A 111 -1.57 -13.29 14.22
CA LYS A 111 -0.36 -13.05 13.43
C LYS A 111 0.33 -11.75 13.79
N ALA A 112 -0.42 -10.69 14.07
CA ALA A 112 0.08 -9.32 14.22
C ALA A 112 0.30 -8.88 15.66
N GLU A 113 -0.59 -9.26 16.59
CA GLU A 113 -0.57 -8.80 17.97
C GLU A 113 0.75 -9.11 18.67
N GLY A 114 1.32 -8.07 19.30
CA GLY A 114 2.60 -8.18 20.02
C GLY A 114 3.83 -8.37 19.12
N LYS A 115 3.70 -8.22 17.78
CA LYS A 115 4.82 -8.36 16.84
C LYS A 115 5.14 -7.08 16.06
N THR A 116 4.14 -6.27 15.74
CA THR A 116 4.29 -5.10 14.88
C THR A 116 5.16 -4.02 15.49
N ALA A 117 5.98 -3.37 14.68
CA ALA A 117 6.82 -2.22 15.05
C ALA A 117 6.07 -0.89 14.96
N ILE A 118 5.07 -0.82 14.09
CA ILE A 118 4.22 0.35 13.82
C ILE A 118 2.76 -0.01 13.90
N ASP A 119 1.89 0.98 13.92
CA ASP A 119 0.45 0.78 14.01
C ASP A 119 -0.11 0.11 12.75
N TYR A 120 -1.19 -0.64 12.92
CA TYR A 120 -1.78 -1.40 11.82
C TYR A 120 -3.31 -1.49 11.89
N GLY A 121 -3.91 -1.69 10.74
CA GLY A 121 -5.32 -2.05 10.58
C GLY A 121 -5.47 -3.21 9.63
N PHE A 122 -6.73 -3.65 9.38
CA PHE A 122 -7.00 -4.71 8.42
C PHE A 122 -8.09 -4.31 7.43
N HIS A 123 -7.90 -4.68 6.17
CA HIS A 123 -8.96 -4.96 5.21
C HIS A 123 -9.37 -6.42 5.33
N MET A 124 -10.59 -6.78 4.95
CA MET A 124 -11.00 -8.18 4.87
C MET A 124 -11.16 -8.60 3.42
N ILE A 125 -10.39 -9.58 2.96
CA ILE A 125 -10.62 -10.25 1.68
C ILE A 125 -11.79 -11.21 1.84
N ILE A 126 -12.83 -10.98 1.03
CA ILE A 126 -14.03 -11.82 0.96
C ILE A 126 -13.91 -12.71 -0.28
N THR A 127 -13.86 -14.02 -0.07
CA THR A 127 -13.73 -15.03 -1.13
C THR A 127 -15.07 -15.68 -1.50
N ASP A 128 -16.00 -15.67 -0.58
CA ASP A 128 -17.41 -16.01 -0.78
C ASP A 128 -18.30 -15.24 0.21
N LEU A 129 -19.54 -15.02 -0.16
CA LEU A 129 -20.51 -14.29 0.66
C LEU A 129 -21.92 -14.86 0.47
N GLU A 130 -22.19 -15.98 1.14
CA GLU A 130 -23.52 -16.56 1.20
C GLU A 130 -24.44 -15.68 2.09
N ASP A 131 -25.74 -15.78 1.90
CA ASP A 131 -26.73 -14.89 2.54
C ASP A 131 -26.65 -14.88 4.08
N ASP A 132 -26.29 -16.01 4.68
CA ASP A 132 -26.13 -16.16 6.14
C ASP A 132 -24.87 -15.46 6.67
N ARG A 133 -23.88 -15.14 5.82
CA ARG A 133 -22.64 -14.45 6.17
C ARG A 133 -22.63 -12.96 5.87
N VAL A 134 -23.56 -12.46 5.06
CA VAL A 134 -23.69 -11.01 4.80
C VAL A 134 -23.69 -10.18 6.10
N PRO A 135 -24.38 -10.59 7.20
CA PRO A 135 -24.36 -9.85 8.46
C PRO A 135 -22.97 -9.78 9.13
N GLU A 136 -22.01 -10.64 8.77
CA GLU A 136 -20.66 -10.58 9.35
C GLU A 136 -19.92 -9.30 8.93
N MET A 137 -20.24 -8.72 7.77
CA MET A 137 -19.63 -7.45 7.31
C MET A 137 -19.89 -6.32 8.32
N ARG A 138 -21.10 -6.22 8.85
CA ARG A 138 -21.39 -5.23 9.91
C ARG A 138 -20.60 -5.49 11.18
N LYS A 139 -20.46 -6.76 11.59
CA LYS A 139 -19.67 -7.13 12.78
C LYS A 139 -18.20 -6.78 12.61
N LEU A 140 -17.64 -6.97 11.39
CA LEU A 140 -16.28 -6.55 11.06
C LEU A 140 -16.13 -5.03 11.19
N ALA A 141 -17.10 -4.25 10.69
CA ALA A 141 -17.10 -2.80 10.80
C ALA A 141 -17.12 -2.35 12.28
N ASP A 142 -17.92 -2.99 13.12
CA ASP A 142 -17.99 -2.72 14.57
C ASP A 142 -16.64 -3.04 15.28
N GLU A 143 -15.85 -3.98 14.74
CA GLU A 143 -14.49 -4.27 15.20
C GLU A 143 -13.43 -3.32 14.58
N GLY A 144 -13.83 -2.35 13.74
CA GLY A 144 -12.94 -1.38 13.12
C GLY A 144 -12.33 -1.83 11.79
N VAL A 145 -12.81 -2.93 11.20
CA VAL A 145 -12.48 -3.38 9.85
C VAL A 145 -13.55 -2.83 8.90
N THR A 146 -13.34 -1.63 8.39
CA THR A 146 -14.34 -0.84 7.65
C THR A 146 -14.15 -0.85 6.13
N SER A 147 -13.40 -1.81 5.62
CA SER A 147 -13.17 -1.99 4.18
C SER A 147 -12.97 -3.46 3.82
N TYR A 148 -13.49 -3.84 2.66
CA TYR A 148 -13.51 -5.22 2.18
C TYR A 148 -12.88 -5.30 0.80
N LYS A 149 -12.05 -6.31 0.56
CA LYS A 149 -11.43 -6.57 -0.73
C LYS A 149 -12.09 -7.74 -1.43
N LEU A 150 -12.42 -7.55 -2.72
CA LEU A 150 -12.92 -8.58 -3.61
C LEU A 150 -12.03 -8.67 -4.86
N PHE A 151 -12.02 -9.84 -5.46
CA PHE A 151 -11.20 -10.16 -6.61
C PHE A 151 -12.04 -10.60 -7.80
N MET A 152 -11.81 -10.00 -8.96
CA MET A 152 -12.28 -10.51 -10.25
C MET A 152 -11.24 -11.42 -10.92
N ALA A 153 -10.09 -11.63 -10.26
CA ALA A 153 -8.98 -12.48 -10.66
C ALA A 153 -8.91 -13.77 -9.82
N TYR A 154 -8.02 -14.67 -10.19
CA TYR A 154 -7.73 -15.93 -9.49
C TYR A 154 -8.94 -16.89 -9.39
N PRO A 155 -9.51 -17.36 -10.53
CA PRO A 155 -10.58 -18.35 -10.55
C PRO A 155 -10.25 -19.57 -9.68
N GLY A 156 -11.22 -20.00 -8.88
CA GLY A 156 -11.05 -21.14 -7.96
C GLY A 156 -10.33 -20.85 -6.64
N VAL A 157 -9.70 -19.67 -6.49
CA VAL A 157 -8.95 -19.27 -5.27
C VAL A 157 -9.59 -18.06 -4.59
N LEU A 158 -9.52 -16.88 -5.23
CA LEU A 158 -10.00 -15.61 -4.66
C LEU A 158 -11.17 -15.00 -5.45
N TYR A 159 -11.44 -15.50 -6.66
CA TYR A 159 -12.46 -14.95 -7.54
C TYR A 159 -13.85 -14.93 -6.90
N ALA A 160 -14.47 -13.75 -6.90
CA ALA A 160 -15.87 -13.51 -6.55
C ALA A 160 -16.68 -13.22 -7.83
N ASP A 161 -17.81 -13.88 -8.01
CA ASP A 161 -18.72 -13.62 -9.13
C ASP A 161 -19.50 -12.31 -8.97
N ASP A 162 -20.13 -11.84 -10.04
CA ASP A 162 -20.86 -10.58 -10.07
C ASP A 162 -22.00 -10.54 -9.01
N ALA A 163 -22.62 -11.67 -8.68
CA ALA A 163 -23.64 -11.74 -7.65
C ALA A 163 -23.05 -11.52 -6.26
N THR A 164 -21.91 -12.12 -5.97
CA THR A 164 -21.16 -11.90 -4.73
C THR A 164 -20.65 -10.46 -4.63
N LEU A 165 -20.10 -9.91 -5.73
CA LEU A 165 -19.68 -8.49 -5.79
C LEU A 165 -20.84 -7.57 -5.45
N PHE A 166 -21.98 -7.75 -6.10
CA PHE A 166 -23.16 -6.90 -5.88
C PHE A 166 -23.71 -7.00 -4.45
N ARG A 167 -23.80 -8.21 -3.87
CA ARG A 167 -24.23 -8.39 -2.48
C ARG A 167 -23.29 -7.66 -1.51
N ALA A 168 -21.98 -7.83 -1.68
CA ALA A 168 -20.99 -7.17 -0.85
C ALA A 168 -21.05 -5.64 -0.99
N MET A 169 -21.16 -5.13 -2.21
CA MET A 169 -21.28 -3.69 -2.48
C MET A 169 -22.52 -3.08 -1.87
N ARG A 170 -23.69 -3.71 -2.02
CA ARG A 170 -24.91 -3.25 -1.37
C ARG A 170 -24.78 -3.20 0.15
N LYS A 171 -24.24 -4.27 0.75
CA LYS A 171 -24.04 -4.32 2.20
C LYS A 171 -23.04 -3.26 2.67
N ALA A 172 -21.97 -3.03 1.91
CA ALA A 172 -21.02 -1.98 2.22
C ALA A 172 -21.65 -0.58 2.18
N GLY A 173 -22.52 -0.30 1.20
CA GLY A 173 -23.29 0.95 1.14
C GLY A 173 -24.21 1.14 2.36
N GLU A 174 -24.94 0.10 2.77
CA GLU A 174 -25.78 0.12 3.96
C GLU A 174 -24.98 0.39 5.26
N ASP A 175 -23.76 -0.14 5.35
CA ASP A 175 -22.93 -0.06 6.54
C ASP A 175 -21.97 1.16 6.54
N GLY A 176 -21.87 1.93 5.46
CA GLY A 176 -20.93 3.05 5.31
C GLY A 176 -19.47 2.61 5.23
N THR A 177 -19.21 1.44 4.65
CA THR A 177 -17.87 0.86 4.48
C THR A 177 -17.40 0.94 3.05
N VAL A 178 -16.12 0.61 2.78
CA VAL A 178 -15.49 0.75 1.46
C VAL A 178 -15.23 -0.61 0.82
N ILE A 179 -15.52 -0.71 -0.47
CA ILE A 179 -15.13 -1.87 -1.29
C ILE A 179 -13.85 -1.56 -2.05
N CYS A 180 -12.83 -2.40 -1.83
CA CYS A 180 -11.57 -2.41 -2.58
C CYS A 180 -11.62 -3.52 -3.65
N MET A 181 -11.26 -3.20 -4.89
CA MET A 181 -11.38 -4.14 -6.00
C MET A 181 -10.04 -4.45 -6.66
N HIS A 182 -9.66 -5.73 -6.67
CA HIS A 182 -8.69 -6.24 -7.64
C HIS A 182 -9.43 -6.50 -8.95
N ALA A 183 -9.26 -5.61 -9.91
CA ALA A 183 -10.11 -5.50 -11.08
C ALA A 183 -9.41 -5.97 -12.37
N GLU A 184 -9.18 -7.26 -12.51
CA GLU A 184 -8.75 -7.90 -13.76
C GLU A 184 -9.75 -8.99 -14.16
N ASN A 185 -10.08 -9.14 -15.44
CA ASN A 185 -10.94 -10.22 -15.94
C ASN A 185 -10.25 -11.58 -15.86
N GLY A 186 -10.26 -12.17 -14.66
CA GLY A 186 -9.54 -13.41 -14.37
C GLY A 186 -10.01 -14.60 -15.19
N ILE A 187 -11.27 -14.65 -15.59
CA ILE A 187 -11.82 -15.76 -16.41
C ILE A 187 -11.18 -15.77 -17.81
N VAL A 188 -11.10 -14.61 -18.47
CA VAL A 188 -10.47 -14.50 -19.81
C VAL A 188 -8.95 -14.69 -19.69
N ILE A 189 -8.33 -14.09 -18.68
CA ILE A 189 -6.89 -14.25 -18.41
C ILE A 189 -6.53 -15.73 -18.21
N ASP A 190 -7.32 -16.48 -17.46
CA ASP A 190 -7.09 -17.91 -17.22
C ASP A 190 -7.09 -18.73 -18.53
N GLU A 191 -8.01 -18.44 -19.46
CA GLU A 191 -8.02 -19.07 -20.79
C GLU A 191 -6.80 -18.69 -21.65
N ILE A 192 -6.35 -17.42 -21.57
CA ILE A 192 -5.12 -16.99 -22.27
C ILE A 192 -3.89 -17.71 -21.68
N VAL A 193 -3.82 -17.83 -20.33
CA VAL A 193 -2.75 -18.57 -19.65
C VAL A 193 -2.71 -20.03 -20.06
N LYS A 194 -3.85 -20.73 -20.08
CA LYS A 194 -3.97 -22.12 -20.53
C LYS A 194 -3.47 -22.30 -21.97
N SER A 195 -3.88 -21.40 -22.86
CA SER A 195 -3.46 -21.43 -24.27
C SER A 195 -1.94 -21.23 -24.40
N ALA A 196 -1.36 -20.26 -23.66
CA ALA A 196 0.07 -20.03 -23.70
C ALA A 196 0.88 -21.24 -23.19
N LEU A 197 0.45 -21.87 -22.10
CA LEU A 197 1.09 -23.06 -21.56
C LEU A 197 0.99 -24.26 -22.53
N ALA A 198 -0.15 -24.43 -23.20
CA ALA A 198 -0.33 -25.48 -24.23
C ALA A 198 0.61 -25.29 -25.42
N GLU A 199 1.04 -24.05 -25.70
CA GLU A 199 2.02 -23.72 -26.73
C GLU A 199 3.49 -23.84 -26.23
N GLY A 200 3.72 -24.30 -24.99
CA GLY A 200 5.04 -24.43 -24.39
C GLY A 200 5.67 -23.10 -23.90
N LYS A 201 4.87 -22.09 -23.71
CA LYS A 201 5.29 -20.76 -23.23
C LYS A 201 5.32 -20.76 -21.70
N THR A 202 6.51 -20.97 -21.10
CA THR A 202 6.64 -21.23 -19.66
C THR A 202 7.43 -20.17 -18.88
N GLY A 203 8.16 -19.28 -19.54
CA GLY A 203 9.04 -18.30 -18.90
C GLY A 203 8.29 -17.11 -18.25
N PRO A 204 8.95 -16.35 -17.36
CA PRO A 204 8.33 -15.26 -16.55
C PRO A 204 7.61 -14.19 -17.39
N LYS A 205 8.13 -13.83 -18.58
CA LYS A 205 7.52 -12.82 -19.44
C LYS A 205 6.09 -13.14 -19.87
N TRP A 206 5.73 -14.41 -19.91
CA TRP A 206 4.38 -14.83 -20.26
C TRP A 206 3.35 -14.50 -19.21
N HIS A 207 3.78 -14.26 -17.98
CA HIS A 207 2.89 -13.74 -16.94
C HIS A 207 2.27 -12.40 -17.37
N ALA A 208 3.07 -11.46 -17.87
CA ALA A 208 2.57 -10.17 -18.35
C ALA A 208 1.84 -10.28 -19.69
N LEU A 209 2.39 -11.04 -20.65
CA LEU A 209 1.81 -11.18 -21.99
C LEU A 209 0.44 -11.87 -22.00
N THR A 210 0.11 -12.63 -20.95
CA THR A 210 -1.21 -13.28 -20.78
C THR A 210 -2.20 -12.42 -20.01
N ARG A 211 -1.79 -11.20 -19.55
CA ARG A 211 -2.62 -10.24 -18.81
C ARG A 211 -2.66 -8.88 -19.50
N PRO A 212 -3.29 -8.79 -20.68
CA PRO A 212 -3.33 -7.52 -21.42
C PRO A 212 -4.05 -6.42 -20.62
N THR A 213 -3.64 -5.18 -20.80
CA THR A 213 -4.19 -3.99 -20.11
C THR A 213 -5.70 -3.85 -20.28
N ARG A 214 -6.25 -4.35 -21.43
CA ARG A 214 -7.69 -4.36 -21.68
C ARG A 214 -8.48 -5.23 -20.70
N MET A 215 -7.86 -6.27 -20.13
CA MET A 215 -8.52 -7.14 -19.14
C MET A 215 -8.56 -6.48 -17.76
N GLU A 216 -7.61 -5.62 -17.44
CA GLU A 216 -7.67 -4.73 -16.29
C GLU A 216 -8.72 -3.63 -16.50
N ALA A 217 -8.71 -2.96 -17.65
CA ALA A 217 -9.69 -1.92 -17.97
C ALA A 217 -11.14 -2.44 -17.95
N GLU A 218 -11.40 -3.63 -18.48
CA GLU A 218 -12.71 -4.27 -18.43
C GLU A 218 -13.13 -4.57 -16.99
N GLY A 219 -12.22 -5.12 -16.17
CA GLY A 219 -12.47 -5.40 -14.77
C GLY A 219 -12.77 -4.11 -13.98
N VAL A 220 -12.03 -3.03 -14.22
CA VAL A 220 -12.27 -1.70 -13.62
C VAL A 220 -13.63 -1.16 -14.04
N HIS A 221 -13.94 -1.16 -15.35
CA HIS A 221 -15.24 -0.70 -15.85
C HIS A 221 -16.41 -1.46 -15.22
N ARG A 222 -16.34 -2.79 -15.18
CA ARG A 222 -17.39 -3.65 -14.62
C ARG A 222 -17.54 -3.44 -13.11
N SER A 223 -16.45 -3.31 -12.37
CA SER A 223 -16.46 -2.98 -10.94
C SER A 223 -17.18 -1.66 -10.67
N ILE A 224 -16.90 -0.64 -11.46
CA ILE A 224 -17.54 0.67 -11.37
C ILE A 224 -19.03 0.58 -11.68
N ALA A 225 -19.40 -0.10 -12.77
CA ALA A 225 -20.81 -0.25 -13.15
C ALA A 225 -21.64 -0.97 -12.07
N ILE A 226 -21.09 -2.00 -11.43
CA ILE A 226 -21.75 -2.71 -10.33
C ILE A 226 -21.87 -1.78 -9.10
N ALA A 227 -20.82 -1.01 -8.78
CA ALA A 227 -20.82 -0.09 -7.66
C ALA A 227 -21.83 1.05 -7.84
N GLU A 228 -21.96 1.60 -9.05
CA GLU A 228 -22.98 2.62 -9.38
C GLU A 228 -24.42 2.08 -9.16
N VAL A 229 -24.69 0.83 -9.56
CA VAL A 229 -26.01 0.19 -9.33
C VAL A 229 -26.23 -0.11 -7.85
N ALA A 230 -25.18 -0.40 -7.10
CA ALA A 230 -25.24 -0.65 -5.67
C ALA A 230 -25.26 0.64 -4.84
N ASP A 231 -25.06 1.80 -5.45
CA ASP A 231 -24.95 3.13 -4.82
C ASP A 231 -23.89 3.17 -3.70
N VAL A 232 -22.65 2.72 -4.01
CA VAL A 232 -21.54 2.63 -3.07
C VAL A 232 -20.24 3.12 -3.69
N PRO A 233 -19.34 3.79 -2.92
CA PRO A 233 -18.02 4.11 -3.40
C PRO A 233 -17.19 2.85 -3.62
N VAL A 234 -16.39 2.86 -4.70
CA VAL A 234 -15.45 1.77 -5.00
C VAL A 234 -14.02 2.29 -5.07
N TYR A 235 -13.10 1.52 -4.50
CA TYR A 235 -11.67 1.80 -4.49
C TYR A 235 -10.93 0.74 -5.32
N ILE A 236 -10.39 1.16 -6.46
CA ILE A 236 -9.58 0.30 -7.33
C ILE A 236 -8.16 0.26 -6.78
N VAL A 237 -7.71 -0.93 -6.36
CA VAL A 237 -6.38 -1.11 -5.79
C VAL A 237 -5.33 -1.31 -6.89
N HIS A 238 -4.05 -0.98 -6.62
CA HIS A 238 -2.86 -1.26 -7.45
C HIS A 238 -3.08 -1.08 -8.98
N LEU A 239 -3.79 -0.02 -9.39
CA LEU A 239 -4.07 0.27 -10.80
C LEU A 239 -2.76 0.44 -11.58
N SER A 240 -2.59 -0.32 -12.66
CA SER A 240 -1.30 -0.50 -13.32
C SER A 240 -1.19 0.06 -14.73
N SER A 241 -2.30 0.40 -15.39
CA SER A 241 -2.30 0.76 -16.81
C SER A 241 -3.10 2.01 -17.14
N ALA A 242 -2.73 2.66 -18.25
CA ALA A 242 -3.47 3.79 -18.80
C ALA A 242 -4.89 3.43 -19.23
N ASP A 243 -5.09 2.23 -19.80
CA ASP A 243 -6.41 1.73 -20.20
C ASP A 243 -7.36 1.64 -18.99
N ALA A 244 -6.84 1.18 -17.85
CA ALA A 244 -7.61 1.10 -16.60
C ALA A 244 -7.86 2.49 -15.99
N LEU A 245 -6.84 3.37 -16.00
CA LEU A 245 -6.98 4.75 -15.53
C LEU A 245 -8.04 5.52 -16.31
N GLU A 246 -8.12 5.32 -17.63
CA GLU A 246 -9.17 5.92 -18.46
C GLU A 246 -10.57 5.60 -17.94
N GLN A 247 -10.82 4.35 -17.49
CA GLN A 247 -12.13 3.97 -16.93
C GLN A 247 -12.45 4.71 -15.64
N VAL A 248 -11.45 4.94 -14.79
CA VAL A 248 -11.60 5.74 -13.56
C VAL A 248 -11.91 7.21 -13.91
N VAL A 249 -11.15 7.82 -14.83
CA VAL A 249 -11.34 9.21 -15.28
C VAL A 249 -12.75 9.40 -15.83
N LEU A 250 -13.17 8.56 -16.79
CA LEU A 250 -14.50 8.64 -17.39
C LEU A 250 -15.64 8.49 -16.37
N ALA A 251 -15.45 7.65 -15.35
CA ALA A 251 -16.44 7.49 -14.31
C ALA A 251 -16.52 8.72 -13.39
N ARG A 252 -15.36 9.26 -12.98
CA ARG A 252 -15.29 10.47 -12.14
C ARG A 252 -15.85 11.70 -12.85
N ASP A 253 -15.58 11.85 -14.16
CA ASP A 253 -16.10 12.97 -14.98
C ASP A 253 -17.62 12.99 -15.05
N ARG A 254 -18.29 11.84 -14.90
CA ARG A 254 -19.76 11.77 -14.81
C ARG A 254 -20.30 11.78 -13.37
N GLY A 255 -19.42 11.97 -12.36
CA GLY A 255 -19.80 12.11 -10.96
C GLY A 255 -19.87 10.79 -10.17
N ALA A 256 -19.35 9.68 -10.68
CA ALA A 256 -19.30 8.43 -9.94
C ALA A 256 -18.29 8.50 -8.77
N HIS A 257 -18.61 7.86 -7.65
CA HIS A 257 -17.76 7.81 -6.47
C HIS A 257 -16.69 6.70 -6.62
N VAL A 258 -15.69 6.98 -7.44
CA VAL A 258 -14.59 6.07 -7.76
C VAL A 258 -13.27 6.64 -7.28
N PHE A 259 -12.53 5.80 -6.57
CA PHE A 259 -11.19 6.08 -6.07
C PHE A 259 -10.22 5.02 -6.59
N ALA A 260 -8.94 5.39 -6.73
CA ALA A 260 -7.93 4.45 -7.18
C ALA A 260 -6.57 4.78 -6.58
N GLU A 261 -5.76 3.74 -6.38
CA GLU A 261 -4.35 3.84 -6.04
C GLU A 261 -3.48 3.24 -7.14
N THR A 262 -2.22 3.63 -7.16
CA THR A 262 -1.17 2.91 -7.89
C THR A 262 -0.02 2.57 -6.96
N CYS A 263 1.00 1.88 -7.46
CA CYS A 263 2.14 1.45 -6.68
C CYS A 263 3.45 1.86 -7.37
N PRO A 264 4.57 2.00 -6.61
CA PRO A 264 5.87 2.38 -7.18
C PRO A 264 6.31 1.48 -8.32
N GLN A 265 6.04 0.17 -8.27
CA GLN A 265 6.43 -0.75 -9.34
C GLN A 265 5.88 -0.35 -10.71
N TYR A 266 4.67 0.22 -10.78
CA TYR A 266 4.08 0.68 -12.04
C TYR A 266 4.56 2.05 -12.49
N LEU A 267 5.19 2.81 -11.58
CA LEU A 267 5.74 4.14 -11.86
C LEU A 267 7.20 4.10 -12.27
N PHE A 268 7.96 3.05 -11.87
CA PHE A 268 9.41 2.98 -12.02
C PHE A 268 9.90 1.76 -12.78
N LEU A 269 9.17 0.64 -12.75
CA LEU A 269 9.51 -0.59 -13.45
C LEU A 269 8.61 -0.76 -14.68
N ASP A 270 9.07 -1.50 -15.68
CA ASP A 270 8.30 -1.75 -16.89
C ASP A 270 8.48 -3.20 -17.39
N HIS A 271 7.80 -3.54 -18.47
CA HIS A 271 7.78 -4.87 -19.04
C HIS A 271 9.17 -5.44 -19.35
N SER A 272 10.20 -4.61 -19.63
CA SER A 272 11.54 -5.06 -19.97
C SER A 272 12.22 -5.84 -18.83
N TYR A 273 11.78 -5.65 -17.59
CA TYR A 273 12.30 -6.40 -16.44
C TYR A 273 11.98 -7.89 -16.47
N TYR A 274 10.99 -8.32 -17.25
CA TYR A 274 10.71 -9.74 -17.47
C TYR A 274 11.66 -10.42 -18.44
N GLU A 275 12.45 -9.65 -19.23
CA GLU A 275 13.33 -10.16 -20.27
C GLU A 275 14.76 -10.34 -19.78
N GLN A 276 15.01 -10.26 -18.47
CA GLN A 276 16.33 -10.53 -17.91
C GLN A 276 16.78 -11.97 -18.16
N GLU A 277 18.10 -12.18 -18.21
CA GLU A 277 18.70 -13.46 -18.53
C GLU A 277 18.25 -14.58 -17.58
N GLY A 278 18.03 -15.75 -18.14
CA GLY A 278 17.62 -16.94 -17.39
C GLY A 278 16.23 -16.80 -16.77
N PHE A 279 16.13 -16.95 -15.46
CA PHE A 279 14.87 -16.89 -14.70
C PHE A 279 14.74 -15.60 -13.88
N GLU A 280 15.69 -14.66 -13.99
CA GLU A 280 15.74 -13.42 -13.19
C GLU A 280 14.46 -12.57 -13.31
N GLY A 281 13.78 -12.60 -14.46
CA GLY A 281 12.49 -11.93 -14.65
C GLY A 281 11.39 -12.39 -13.69
N ALA A 282 11.54 -13.54 -13.03
CA ALA A 282 10.58 -14.02 -12.03
C ALA A 282 10.50 -13.14 -10.77
N LYS A 283 11.56 -12.38 -10.46
CA LYS A 283 11.59 -11.38 -9.37
C LYS A 283 10.49 -10.35 -9.51
N TYR A 284 10.07 -10.07 -10.75
CA TYR A 284 9.10 -9.03 -11.11
C TYR A 284 7.69 -9.57 -11.38
N VAL A 285 7.47 -10.87 -11.21
CA VAL A 285 6.15 -11.48 -11.37
C VAL A 285 5.26 -11.06 -10.19
N MET A 286 4.30 -10.19 -10.49
CA MET A 286 3.28 -9.65 -9.59
C MET A 286 1.99 -9.41 -10.38
N THR A 287 0.86 -9.25 -9.71
CA THR A 287 -0.44 -9.12 -10.36
C THR A 287 -1.21 -7.93 -9.79
N PRO A 288 -1.56 -6.90 -10.61
CA PRO A 288 -1.33 -6.79 -12.06
C PRO A 288 0.16 -6.80 -12.44
N PRO A 289 0.52 -7.25 -13.66
CA PRO A 289 1.91 -7.28 -14.10
C PRO A 289 2.45 -5.89 -14.42
N LEU A 290 3.78 -5.77 -14.50
CA LEU A 290 4.43 -4.58 -15.05
C LEU A 290 3.99 -4.37 -16.51
N ARG A 291 3.76 -3.12 -16.85
CA ARG A 291 3.26 -2.69 -18.17
C ARG A 291 4.36 -2.11 -19.02
N GLU A 292 4.06 -1.85 -20.30
CA GLU A 292 4.97 -1.13 -21.17
C GLU A 292 5.24 0.28 -20.62
N LYS A 293 6.46 0.76 -20.78
CA LYS A 293 6.99 1.98 -20.18
C LYS A 293 6.13 3.24 -20.39
N TRP A 294 5.42 3.35 -21.52
CA TRP A 294 4.58 4.51 -21.81
C TRP A 294 3.42 4.70 -20.81
N ASN A 295 2.97 3.61 -20.14
CA ASN A 295 1.93 3.69 -19.11
C ASN A 295 2.37 4.57 -17.91
N GLN A 296 3.65 4.59 -17.58
CA GLN A 296 4.19 5.36 -16.46
C GLN A 296 3.83 6.85 -16.56
N LYS A 297 3.93 7.43 -17.75
CA LYS A 297 3.60 8.84 -17.99
C LYS A 297 2.13 9.13 -17.67
N GLU A 298 1.22 8.24 -18.06
CA GLU A 298 -0.22 8.42 -17.82
C GLU A 298 -0.57 8.22 -16.34
N LEU A 299 0.08 7.25 -15.66
CA LEU A 299 -0.10 7.08 -14.20
C LEU A 299 0.39 8.32 -13.42
N TRP A 300 1.56 8.88 -13.77
CA TRP A 300 2.05 10.12 -13.17
C TRP A 300 1.06 11.29 -13.44
N ARG A 301 0.48 11.36 -14.63
CA ARG A 301 -0.56 12.35 -14.93
C ARG A 301 -1.79 12.13 -14.03
N GLY A 302 -2.24 10.89 -13.85
CA GLY A 302 -3.35 10.57 -12.95
C GLY A 302 -3.08 11.00 -11.50
N LEU A 303 -1.84 10.84 -11.02
CA LEU A 303 -1.41 11.34 -9.71
C LEU A 303 -1.42 12.87 -9.63
N GLN A 304 -1.01 13.56 -10.69
CA GLN A 304 -1.03 15.03 -10.76
C GLN A 304 -2.46 15.58 -10.76
N MET A 305 -3.34 14.98 -11.54
CA MET A 305 -4.73 15.43 -11.73
C MET A 305 -5.67 15.03 -10.60
N GLY A 306 -5.26 14.10 -9.72
CA GLY A 306 -6.09 13.59 -8.62
C GLY A 306 -6.98 12.41 -8.99
N ASP A 307 -6.80 11.82 -10.18
CA ASP A 307 -7.51 10.62 -10.61
C ASP A 307 -7.02 9.38 -9.87
N LEU A 308 -5.73 9.37 -9.53
CA LEU A 308 -5.11 8.45 -8.58
C LEU A 308 -4.89 9.20 -7.26
N MET A 309 -5.51 8.72 -6.18
CA MET A 309 -5.55 9.47 -4.92
C MET A 309 -4.43 9.10 -3.95
N SER A 310 -3.84 7.91 -4.08
CA SER A 310 -2.77 7.45 -3.18
C SER A 310 -1.77 6.55 -3.90
N ILE A 311 -0.61 6.38 -3.26
CA ILE A 311 0.43 5.44 -3.67
C ILE A 311 0.66 4.45 -2.52
N SER A 312 0.22 3.22 -2.71
CA SER A 312 0.45 2.06 -1.83
C SER A 312 1.65 1.24 -2.32
N THR A 313 1.93 0.08 -1.72
CA THR A 313 3.03 -0.78 -2.20
C THR A 313 2.59 -2.09 -2.81
N ASP A 314 1.48 -2.64 -2.38
CA ASP A 314 1.12 -4.04 -2.63
C ASP A 314 2.27 -4.99 -2.23
N HIS A 315 2.92 -4.66 -1.08
CA HIS A 315 4.06 -5.41 -0.58
C HIS A 315 3.67 -6.84 -0.22
N CYS A 316 4.08 -7.77 -1.07
CA CYS A 316 3.85 -9.20 -0.94
C CYS A 316 5.11 -9.95 -1.42
N PRO A 317 6.22 -9.92 -0.66
CA PRO A 317 7.50 -10.43 -1.14
C PRO A 317 7.56 -11.95 -1.06
N PHE A 318 8.18 -12.55 -2.06
CA PHE A 318 8.57 -13.96 -2.08
C PHE A 318 10.03 -14.04 -2.47
N CYS A 319 10.85 -14.74 -1.70
CA CYS A 319 12.27 -14.92 -2.02
C CYS A 319 12.44 -15.49 -3.44
N PHE A 320 13.48 -15.03 -4.14
CA PHE A 320 13.78 -15.53 -5.47
C PHE A 320 14.13 -17.02 -5.39
N LYS A 321 15.09 -17.34 -4.50
CA LYS A 321 15.44 -18.72 -4.22
C LYS A 321 14.32 -19.41 -3.47
N GLU A 322 14.02 -20.64 -3.85
CA GLU A 322 13.03 -21.52 -3.27
C GLU A 322 11.58 -21.14 -3.58
N GLN A 323 11.19 -19.85 -3.46
CA GLN A 323 9.78 -19.46 -3.64
C GLN A 323 9.46 -19.09 -5.09
N LYS A 324 10.11 -18.08 -5.69
CA LYS A 324 9.86 -17.77 -7.12
C LYS A 324 10.26 -18.92 -8.04
N GLU A 325 11.30 -19.67 -7.70
CA GLU A 325 11.77 -20.85 -8.42
C GLU A 325 10.75 -21.99 -8.50
N MET A 326 9.70 -21.99 -7.66
CA MET A 326 8.58 -22.94 -7.78
C MET A 326 7.94 -22.91 -9.18
N GLY A 327 8.02 -21.80 -9.88
CA GLY A 327 7.48 -21.61 -11.22
C GLY A 327 8.50 -21.72 -12.36
N ILE A 328 9.69 -22.29 -12.15
CA ILE A 328 10.79 -22.31 -13.14
C ILE A 328 10.40 -22.95 -14.48
N ASN A 329 9.48 -23.91 -14.47
CA ASN A 329 8.97 -24.59 -15.66
C ASN A 329 7.53 -24.18 -16.04
N ASP A 330 6.92 -23.28 -15.29
CA ASP A 330 5.53 -22.89 -15.47
C ASP A 330 5.30 -21.52 -14.81
N PHE A 331 5.27 -20.47 -15.59
CA PHE A 331 5.12 -19.11 -15.09
C PHE A 331 3.85 -18.90 -14.25
N SER A 332 2.81 -19.69 -14.44
CA SER A 332 1.56 -19.60 -13.66
C SER A 332 1.74 -20.05 -12.20
N LYS A 333 2.83 -20.76 -11.89
CA LYS A 333 3.19 -21.23 -10.54
C LYS A 333 4.20 -20.34 -9.82
N ILE A 334 4.70 -19.27 -10.47
CA ILE A 334 5.52 -18.28 -9.79
C ILE A 334 4.64 -17.54 -8.78
N PRO A 335 4.94 -17.56 -7.47
CA PRO A 335 4.19 -16.77 -6.51
C PRO A 335 4.19 -15.29 -6.89
N ASN A 336 2.98 -14.71 -7.03
CA ASN A 336 2.81 -13.34 -7.52
C ASN A 336 2.96 -12.34 -6.36
N GLY A 337 3.85 -11.38 -6.51
CA GLY A 337 4.09 -10.30 -5.55
C GLY A 337 5.56 -9.89 -5.50
N GLY A 338 5.83 -8.74 -4.94
CA GLY A 338 7.17 -8.18 -4.86
C GLY A 338 7.40 -7.32 -3.61
N PRO A 339 8.67 -7.01 -3.27
CA PRO A 339 9.01 -6.12 -2.18
C PRO A 339 8.82 -4.65 -2.59
N GLY A 340 8.44 -3.77 -1.61
CA GLY A 340 8.29 -2.35 -1.91
C GLY A 340 8.04 -1.45 -0.69
N VAL A 341 7.62 -2.00 0.45
CA VAL A 341 7.16 -1.22 1.62
C VAL A 341 8.19 -0.23 2.13
N GLU A 342 9.46 -0.59 2.10
CA GLU A 342 10.57 0.24 2.60
C GLU A 342 10.96 1.36 1.63
N ASN A 343 10.88 1.13 0.33
CA ASN A 343 11.44 2.06 -0.66
C ASN A 343 10.41 3.09 -1.17
N ARG A 344 9.13 2.96 -0.80
CA ARG A 344 8.03 3.78 -1.32
C ARG A 344 8.27 5.29 -1.19
N MET A 345 8.59 5.78 0.01
CA MET A 345 8.72 7.22 0.26
C MET A 345 9.86 7.83 -0.55
N SER A 346 11.05 7.21 -0.53
CA SER A 346 12.21 7.69 -1.27
C SER A 346 12.01 7.64 -2.79
N LEU A 347 11.42 6.57 -3.32
CA LEU A 347 11.09 6.47 -4.73
C LEU A 347 10.11 7.55 -5.18
N VAL A 348 9.01 7.72 -4.44
CA VAL A 348 7.97 8.71 -4.79
C VAL A 348 8.50 10.14 -4.64
N PHE A 349 9.32 10.42 -3.62
CA PHE A 349 9.96 11.72 -3.47
C PHE A 349 10.90 12.02 -4.62
N ASN A 350 11.80 11.07 -4.94
CA ASN A 350 12.76 11.22 -6.04
C ASN A 350 12.04 11.39 -7.39
N GLY A 351 11.20 10.45 -7.79
CA GLY A 351 10.52 10.48 -9.09
C GLY A 351 9.37 11.49 -9.18
N GLY A 352 8.82 11.93 -8.06
CA GLY A 352 7.73 12.89 -8.01
C GLY A 352 8.19 14.33 -7.78
N VAL A 353 8.81 14.56 -6.62
CA VAL A 353 9.18 15.92 -6.18
C VAL A 353 10.46 16.39 -6.82
N VAL A 354 11.54 15.59 -6.76
CA VAL A 354 12.85 16.00 -7.31
C VAL A 354 12.77 16.19 -8.81
N GLU A 355 12.02 15.34 -9.52
CA GLU A 355 11.80 15.49 -10.97
C GLU A 355 10.67 16.49 -11.32
N GLY A 356 10.10 17.18 -10.35
CA GLY A 356 9.13 18.26 -10.55
C GLY A 356 7.75 17.82 -11.08
N ARG A 357 7.38 16.56 -10.93
CA ARG A 357 6.07 16.02 -11.35
C ARG A 357 4.95 16.38 -10.38
N ILE A 358 5.23 16.41 -9.07
CA ILE A 358 4.27 16.73 -8.00
C ILE A 358 4.88 17.71 -7.00
N SER A 359 4.03 18.44 -6.29
CA SER A 359 4.46 19.30 -5.17
C SER A 359 4.77 18.49 -3.91
N LEU A 360 5.44 19.12 -2.93
CA LEU A 360 5.68 18.55 -1.61
C LEU A 360 4.36 18.21 -0.89
N ASN A 361 3.37 19.09 -0.98
CA ASN A 361 2.05 18.86 -0.37
C ASN A 361 1.37 17.64 -1.01
N ARG A 362 1.45 17.51 -2.34
CA ARG A 362 0.89 16.36 -3.06
C ARG A 362 1.62 15.06 -2.70
N PHE A 363 2.94 15.09 -2.52
CA PHE A 363 3.71 13.95 -2.02
C PHE A 363 3.18 13.46 -0.67
N VAL A 364 2.99 14.38 0.30
CA VAL A 364 2.43 14.03 1.62
C VAL A 364 0.99 13.53 1.49
N GLU A 365 0.18 14.15 0.65
CA GLU A 365 -1.18 13.70 0.41
C GLU A 365 -1.22 12.26 -0.13
N LEU A 366 -0.45 11.95 -1.16
CA LEU A 366 -0.42 10.65 -1.83
C LEU A 366 0.14 9.51 -0.95
N THR A 367 1.07 9.82 -0.03
CA THR A 367 1.77 8.81 0.77
C THR A 367 1.22 8.67 2.20
N SER A 368 0.34 9.57 2.63
CA SER A 368 -0.16 9.60 4.00
C SER A 368 -1.63 10.04 4.10
N THR A 369 -1.94 11.31 3.81
CA THR A 369 -3.22 11.95 4.14
C THR A 369 -4.42 11.34 3.42
N ALA A 370 -4.27 11.04 2.12
CA ALA A 370 -5.38 10.50 1.32
C ALA A 370 -5.80 9.11 1.82
N SER A 371 -4.84 8.24 2.13
CA SER A 371 -5.12 6.93 2.73
C SER A 371 -5.76 7.06 4.12
N ALA A 372 -5.31 8.02 4.95
CA ALA A 372 -5.93 8.29 6.25
C ALA A 372 -7.40 8.69 6.12
N LYS A 373 -7.73 9.57 5.19
CA LYS A 373 -9.10 10.02 4.93
C LYS A 373 -9.96 8.88 4.40
N MET A 374 -9.45 8.15 3.39
CA MET A 374 -10.19 7.07 2.74
C MET A 374 -10.57 5.96 3.70
N PHE A 375 -9.67 5.63 4.63
CA PHE A 375 -9.81 4.45 5.49
C PHE A 375 -10.11 4.79 6.96
N GLY A 376 -10.67 5.98 7.24
CA GLY A 376 -11.21 6.35 8.55
C GLY A 376 -10.17 6.52 9.66
N LEU A 377 -8.97 7.00 9.31
CA LEU A 377 -7.88 7.28 10.26
C LEU A 377 -7.64 8.78 10.48
N PHE A 378 -8.09 9.63 9.54
CA PHE A 378 -7.96 11.09 9.64
C PHE A 378 -8.99 11.68 10.62
N PRO A 379 -8.65 12.71 11.44
CA PRO A 379 -7.38 13.44 11.52
C PRO A 379 -6.39 12.87 12.57
N LYS A 380 -6.70 11.71 13.16
CA LYS A 380 -5.82 11.08 14.15
C LYS A 380 -4.45 10.74 13.55
N LYS A 381 -4.45 10.23 12.31
CA LYS A 381 -3.28 9.90 11.50
C LYS A 381 -3.30 10.70 10.18
N GLY A 382 -2.16 10.77 9.48
CA GLY A 382 -2.07 11.34 8.14
C GLY A 382 -1.91 12.86 8.09
N THR A 383 -1.67 13.51 9.23
CA THR A 383 -1.37 14.95 9.33
C THR A 383 -0.51 15.26 10.54
N ILE A 384 0.04 16.48 10.58
CA ILE A 384 0.68 17.07 11.77
C ILE A 384 -0.22 18.22 12.21
N ALA A 385 -1.02 17.97 13.24
CA ALA A 385 -1.94 18.94 13.83
C ALA A 385 -2.03 18.73 15.33
N VAL A 386 -2.36 19.79 16.09
CA VAL A 386 -2.56 19.65 17.54
C VAL A 386 -3.69 18.65 17.81
N GLY A 387 -3.40 17.62 18.61
CA GLY A 387 -4.31 16.52 18.94
C GLY A 387 -4.19 15.29 18.02
N SER A 388 -3.46 15.35 16.89
CA SER A 388 -3.13 14.15 16.10
C SER A 388 -2.10 13.29 16.83
N ASP A 389 -2.07 12.00 16.52
CA ASP A 389 -0.99 11.13 16.95
C ASP A 389 0.34 11.67 16.42
N ALA A 390 1.37 11.61 17.24
CA ALA A 390 2.70 12.09 16.86
C ALA A 390 3.43 11.04 16.01
N ASP A 391 2.88 10.80 14.82
CA ASP A 391 3.48 9.99 13.75
C ASP A 391 4.18 10.93 12.78
N ILE A 392 5.49 11.05 12.93
CA ILE A 392 6.28 12.09 12.26
C ILE A 392 7.55 11.50 11.67
N VAL A 393 7.86 11.90 10.45
CA VAL A 393 9.14 11.59 9.79
C VAL A 393 9.97 12.86 9.65
N ILE A 394 11.21 12.82 10.12
CA ILE A 394 12.24 13.79 9.78
C ILE A 394 12.94 13.26 8.54
N PHE A 395 12.62 13.90 7.43
CA PHE A 395 13.02 13.49 6.10
C PHE A 395 14.16 14.37 5.58
N ASN A 396 15.26 13.75 5.17
CA ASN A 396 16.40 14.47 4.59
C ASN A 396 16.21 14.58 3.08
N PRO A 397 15.88 15.77 2.55
CA PRO A 397 15.57 15.93 1.12
C PRO A 397 16.81 15.84 0.21
N ASP A 398 18.02 16.03 0.76
CA ASP A 398 19.25 16.15 -0.01
C ASP A 398 20.11 14.87 0.02
N ARG A 399 19.81 13.95 0.94
CA ARG A 399 20.55 12.70 1.10
C ARG A 399 20.27 11.78 -0.09
N LYS A 400 21.37 11.27 -0.67
CA LYS A 400 21.34 10.32 -1.79
C LYS A 400 21.71 8.94 -1.32
N GLU A 401 20.98 7.95 -1.79
CA GLU A 401 21.27 6.54 -1.54
C GLU A 401 21.07 5.71 -2.81
N THR A 402 21.79 4.60 -2.90
CA THR A 402 21.52 3.58 -3.91
C THR A 402 20.74 2.45 -3.25
N ILE A 403 19.57 2.13 -3.79
CA ILE A 403 18.76 1.00 -3.30
C ILE A 403 19.49 -0.30 -3.64
N SER A 404 19.76 -1.11 -2.63
CA SER A 404 20.42 -2.40 -2.81
C SER A 404 20.17 -3.31 -1.61
N VAL A 405 20.09 -4.62 -1.85
CA VAL A 405 20.05 -5.63 -0.78
C VAL A 405 21.27 -5.57 0.15
N ASN A 406 22.36 -4.98 -0.29
CA ASN A 406 23.59 -4.83 0.48
C ASN A 406 23.70 -3.47 1.18
N ASN A 407 22.71 -2.58 1.02
CA ASN A 407 22.72 -1.26 1.65
C ASN A 407 21.81 -1.26 2.89
N SER A 408 22.42 -1.17 4.08
CA SER A 408 21.76 -1.17 5.38
C SER A 408 20.88 0.07 5.65
N VAL A 409 20.78 1.02 4.72
CA VAL A 409 19.86 2.17 4.79
C VAL A 409 18.59 1.92 3.97
N THR A 410 18.65 1.04 2.97
CA THR A 410 17.60 0.91 1.96
C THR A 410 17.01 -0.49 1.85
N HIS A 411 17.48 -1.47 2.66
CA HIS A 411 16.97 -2.83 2.61
C HIS A 411 17.00 -3.53 3.97
N HIS A 412 15.81 -3.69 4.56
CA HIS A 412 15.55 -4.43 5.80
C HIS A 412 14.43 -5.47 5.63
N MET A 413 13.82 -5.54 4.44
CA MET A 413 12.82 -6.55 4.08
C MET A 413 13.45 -7.94 4.09
N LYS A 414 12.72 -8.94 4.56
CA LYS A 414 13.18 -10.34 4.62
C LYS A 414 12.99 -11.04 3.28
N VAL A 415 13.66 -10.55 2.27
CA VAL A 415 13.65 -11.09 0.90
C VAL A 415 15.05 -10.98 0.31
N ASP A 416 15.43 -11.93 -0.54
CA ASP A 416 16.80 -12.08 -1.06
C ASP A 416 17.12 -11.24 -2.30
N TYR A 417 16.25 -10.29 -2.66
CA TYR A 417 16.44 -9.32 -3.73
C TYR A 417 15.68 -8.02 -3.44
N ASN A 418 16.04 -6.95 -4.16
CA ASN A 418 15.25 -5.72 -4.19
C ASN A 418 14.75 -5.49 -5.62
N ALA A 419 13.45 -5.17 -5.78
CA ALA A 419 12.88 -4.90 -7.11
C ALA A 419 13.48 -3.63 -7.75
N TYR A 420 14.05 -2.73 -6.95
CA TYR A 420 14.66 -1.47 -7.36
C TYR A 420 16.18 -1.48 -7.21
N GLU A 421 16.81 -2.67 -7.26
CA GLU A 421 18.26 -2.82 -7.12
C GLU A 421 19.02 -1.90 -8.07
N GLY A 422 19.96 -1.11 -7.53
CA GLY A 422 20.77 -0.16 -8.27
C GLY A 422 20.11 1.21 -8.56
N PHE A 423 18.85 1.44 -8.14
CA PHE A 423 18.22 2.76 -8.29
C PHE A 423 18.86 3.77 -7.36
N GLU A 424 19.30 4.90 -7.93
CA GLU A 424 19.73 6.06 -7.16
C GLU A 424 18.50 6.91 -6.79
N VAL A 425 18.34 7.17 -5.49
CA VAL A 425 17.24 8.02 -4.98
C VAL A 425 17.80 9.17 -4.18
N THR A 426 17.14 10.31 -4.29
CA THR A 426 17.35 11.49 -3.43
C THR A 426 16.17 11.59 -2.49
N GLY A 427 16.45 11.79 -1.20
CA GLY A 427 15.44 11.87 -0.15
C GLY A 427 15.33 10.58 0.67
N VAL A 428 15.58 10.69 1.99
CA VAL A 428 15.65 9.56 2.92
C VAL A 428 14.94 9.89 4.23
N SER A 429 14.17 8.94 4.76
CA SER A 429 13.57 9.00 6.10
C SER A 429 14.68 8.75 7.14
N GLU A 430 15.23 9.81 7.76
CA GLU A 430 16.33 9.67 8.71
C GLU A 430 15.86 9.34 10.14
N THR A 431 14.77 9.97 10.57
CA THR A 431 14.21 9.71 11.90
C THR A 431 12.71 9.49 11.76
N VAL A 432 12.23 8.42 12.35
CA VAL A 432 10.80 8.06 12.32
C VAL A 432 10.28 7.96 13.74
N ILE A 433 9.20 8.69 13.98
CA ILE A 433 8.52 8.77 15.26
C ILE A 433 7.14 8.18 15.08
N SER A 434 6.78 7.19 15.87
CA SER A 434 5.44 6.59 15.90
C SER A 434 4.84 6.80 17.28
N ARG A 435 3.68 7.44 17.33
CA ARG A 435 3.00 7.84 18.58
C ARG A 435 3.98 8.44 19.61
N GLY A 436 4.77 9.45 19.16
CA GLY A 436 5.72 10.16 20.02
C GLY A 436 6.95 9.35 20.46
N LYS A 437 7.13 8.13 19.98
CA LYS A 437 8.29 7.28 20.23
C LYS A 437 9.20 7.24 19.02
N ILE A 438 10.46 7.55 19.19
CA ILE A 438 11.46 7.39 18.12
C ILE A 438 11.70 5.90 17.91
N ILE A 439 11.37 5.41 16.71
CA ILE A 439 11.51 4.00 16.31
C ILE A 439 12.64 3.79 15.28
N VAL A 440 13.01 4.86 14.56
CA VAL A 440 14.21 4.91 13.72
C VAL A 440 14.90 6.22 14.00
N GLU A 441 16.21 6.23 14.13
CA GLU A 441 17.03 7.43 14.28
C GLU A 441 18.33 7.30 13.51
N ASN A 442 18.63 8.30 12.68
CA ASN A 442 19.79 8.29 11.77
C ASN A 442 19.83 7.02 10.91
N CYS A 443 18.66 6.54 10.46
CA CYS A 443 18.46 5.29 9.72
C CYS A 443 18.72 4.00 10.53
N GLU A 444 18.94 4.09 11.85
CA GLU A 444 19.09 2.92 12.73
C GLU A 444 17.78 2.60 13.46
N TYR A 445 17.40 1.34 13.51
CA TYR A 445 16.17 0.89 14.18
C TYR A 445 16.34 0.86 15.71
N LEU A 446 15.50 1.60 16.41
CA LEU A 446 15.44 1.67 17.86
C LEU A 446 14.13 1.11 18.45
N GLY A 447 13.16 0.81 17.58
CA GLY A 447 11.87 0.31 17.99
C GLY A 447 11.94 -1.09 18.62
N LYS A 448 10.83 -1.52 19.17
CA LYS A 448 10.70 -2.84 19.78
C LYS A 448 9.54 -3.60 19.12
N LYS A 449 9.68 -4.90 19.07
CA LYS A 449 8.60 -5.81 18.74
C LYS A 449 7.39 -5.54 19.65
N GLY A 450 6.21 -5.33 19.07
CA GLY A 450 4.99 -5.04 19.81
C GLY A 450 4.78 -3.58 20.17
N ASP A 451 5.58 -2.64 19.64
CA ASP A 451 5.34 -1.21 19.81
C ASP A 451 4.10 -0.72 19.06
N GLY A 452 3.75 -1.37 17.95
CA GLY A 452 2.57 -1.04 17.16
C GLY A 452 1.26 -1.56 17.76
N GLN A 453 0.17 -0.91 17.42
CA GLN A 453 -1.18 -1.20 17.94
C GLN A 453 -2.16 -1.39 16.78
N PHE A 454 -3.16 -2.26 16.99
CA PHE A 454 -4.29 -2.36 16.09
C PHE A 454 -5.14 -1.09 16.16
N LEU A 455 -5.46 -0.53 15.00
CA LEU A 455 -6.29 0.66 14.86
C LEU A 455 -7.71 0.27 14.46
N LYS A 456 -8.68 0.50 15.34
CA LYS A 456 -10.09 0.48 14.95
C LYS A 456 -10.37 1.70 14.09
N ARG A 457 -10.65 1.47 12.82
CA ARG A 457 -10.88 2.54 11.85
C ARG A 457 -12.34 3.00 11.85
N GLY A 458 -12.55 4.29 11.57
CA GLY A 458 -13.88 4.86 11.36
C GLY A 458 -14.49 4.41 10.04
N LEU A 459 -15.81 4.63 9.90
CA LEU A 459 -16.52 4.47 8.64
C LEU A 459 -16.06 5.54 7.63
N TYR A 460 -16.24 5.27 6.35
CA TYR A 460 -16.02 6.25 5.30
C TYR A 460 -16.98 7.43 5.46
N SER A 461 -16.44 8.63 5.50
CA SER A 461 -17.21 9.87 5.68
C SER A 461 -17.00 10.78 4.47
N GLY A 462 -17.34 10.32 3.29
CA GLY A 462 -17.43 11.00 1.98
C GLY A 462 -16.71 12.32 1.79
#